data_3a4d5080f168b3e871cff00cce3bc49a
#
_entry.id   3a4d5080f168b3e871cff00cce3bc49a
#
_cell.length_a   1.000
_cell.length_b   1.000
_cell.length_c   1.000
_cell.angle_alpha   90.00
_cell.angle_beta   90.00
_cell.angle_gamma   90.00
#
_symmetry.space_group_name_H-M   'P 1'
#
loop_
_entity.id
_entity.type
_entity.pdbx_description
1 polymer ?
#
loop_
_entity_poly.entity_id
_entity_poly.type
_entity_poly.pdbx_seq_one_letter_code
_entity_poly.pdbx_strand_id
1 'polypeptide(L)'
;MVFCFCPGTAPASVKAKGPKGAAQGVLLSYQNKPHEYALGLDNACCTEPGCCIISGLGAPCGFTACWARKKVLERYHNGVDDYLCCQGYVPKCCCLDFPTMCAGSSAGLCLEGCCCPVFSLSIARIHLMDTKQMRPDPMDWKIIQCSNCLQLASCILDIVAMFVEQAREAAHILELIADCFTLSVAGCMGAQIHHEIKKDGPKGQPVQYVVVQGVPVGAPVVVEAQEMER
;
A
#
# COMPACT_ATOMS: atom_id res chain seq x y z
N MET A 1 3.30 -7.03 15.27
CA MET A 1 2.19 -6.20 14.78
C MET A 1 2.50 -5.67 13.41
N VAL A 2 1.63 -5.89 12.47
CA VAL A 2 1.84 -5.44 11.09
C VAL A 2 0.55 -4.78 10.61
N PHE A 3 0.58 -3.47 10.40
CA PHE A 3 -0.56 -2.72 9.91
C PHE A 3 -0.43 -2.45 8.41
N CYS A 4 -1.54 -2.63 7.69
CA CYS A 4 -1.68 -2.21 6.31
C CYS A 4 -2.12 -0.75 6.25
N PHE A 5 -1.56 0.00 5.31
CA PHE A 5 -1.94 1.40 5.09
C PHE A 5 -2.68 1.56 3.76
N CYS A 6 -3.74 2.32 3.80
CA CYS A 6 -4.45 2.78 2.62
C CYS A 6 -4.85 4.23 2.85
N PRO A 7 -4.67 5.13 1.89
CA PRO A 7 -5.30 6.44 1.95
C PRO A 7 -6.82 6.22 1.86
N GLY A 8 -7.46 6.28 3.03
CA GLY A 8 -8.86 5.87 3.18
C GLY A 8 -9.84 6.86 2.56
N THR A 9 -10.99 6.35 2.14
CA THR A 9 -12.21 7.14 1.99
C THR A 9 -12.74 7.41 3.38
N ALA A 10 -12.52 8.61 3.94
CA ALA A 10 -13.24 9.01 5.14
C ALA A 10 -14.75 8.97 4.85
N PRO A 11 -15.59 8.34 5.67
CA PRO A 11 -17.03 8.40 5.48
C PRO A 11 -17.49 9.85 5.48
N ALA A 12 -18.40 10.20 4.59
CA ALA A 12 -18.89 11.57 4.36
C ALA A 12 -19.47 12.28 5.60
N SER A 13 -19.66 11.55 6.70
CA SER A 13 -20.21 12.04 7.98
C SER A 13 -19.18 12.66 8.93
N VAL A 14 -17.88 12.53 8.68
CA VAL A 14 -16.84 13.08 9.57
C VAL A 14 -16.52 14.50 9.16
N LYS A 15 -17.31 15.47 9.62
CA LYS A 15 -16.96 16.90 9.59
C LYS A 15 -15.77 17.14 10.54
N ALA A 16 -14.57 17.27 10.00
CA ALA A 16 -13.39 17.50 10.80
C ALA A 16 -13.34 18.94 11.30
N LYS A 17 -13.39 19.10 12.59
CA LYS A 17 -12.93 20.31 13.28
C LYS A 17 -11.70 19.94 14.11
N GLY A 18 -10.55 20.54 13.86
CA GLY A 18 -9.36 20.41 14.71
C GLY A 18 -8.07 19.97 13.99
N PRO A 19 -6.96 19.73 14.73
CA PRO A 19 -5.65 19.37 14.16
C PRO A 19 -5.65 18.07 13.35
N LYS A 20 -6.70 17.26 13.40
CA LYS A 20 -6.95 16.11 12.52
C LYS A 20 -7.26 16.52 11.07
N GLY A 21 -7.50 17.82 10.81
CA GLY A 21 -7.86 18.32 9.47
C GLY A 21 -6.77 18.16 8.42
N ALA A 22 -5.49 18.13 8.79
CA ALA A 22 -4.39 17.95 7.85
C ALA A 22 -4.37 16.53 7.28
N ALA A 23 -4.50 15.51 8.13
CA ALA A 23 -4.60 14.11 7.69
C ALA A 23 -5.85 13.86 6.83
N GLN A 24 -6.95 14.53 7.16
CA GLN A 24 -8.19 14.44 6.40
C GLN A 24 -8.10 15.16 5.05
N GLY A 25 -7.33 16.25 4.94
CA GLY A 25 -7.04 16.92 3.67
C GLY A 25 -6.31 15.99 2.69
N VAL A 26 -5.34 15.22 3.16
CA VAL A 26 -4.64 14.21 2.35
C VAL A 26 -5.60 13.11 1.89
N LEU A 27 -6.44 12.60 2.79
CA LEU A 27 -7.44 11.57 2.47
C LEU A 27 -8.45 12.06 1.41
N LEU A 28 -8.94 13.30 1.55
CA LEU A 28 -9.86 13.91 0.58
C LEU A 28 -9.22 14.11 -0.80
N SER A 29 -7.90 14.36 -0.85
CA SER A 29 -7.19 14.51 -2.13
C SER A 29 -7.21 13.23 -2.96
N TYR A 30 -7.18 12.07 -2.32
CA TYR A 30 -7.29 10.78 -3.02
C TYR A 30 -8.71 10.49 -3.54
N GLN A 31 -9.74 10.96 -2.86
CA GLN A 31 -11.14 10.74 -3.30
C GLN A 31 -11.47 11.42 -4.62
N ASN A 32 -10.80 12.54 -4.91
CA ASN A 32 -11.04 13.34 -6.11
C ASN A 32 -10.20 12.88 -7.32
N LYS A 33 -9.39 11.84 -7.18
CA LYS A 33 -8.60 11.30 -8.29
C LYS A 33 -9.51 10.60 -9.30
N PRO A 34 -9.26 10.79 -10.63
CA PRO A 34 -10.18 10.35 -11.68
C PRO A 34 -10.12 8.86 -12.00
N HIS A 35 -9.10 8.14 -11.52
CA HIS A 35 -8.87 6.74 -11.88
C HIS A 35 -9.07 5.81 -10.69
N GLU A 36 -9.32 4.53 -10.97
CA GLU A 36 -9.42 3.44 -10.00
C GLU A 36 -8.52 2.28 -10.41
N TYR A 37 -8.28 1.38 -9.47
CA TYR A 37 -7.69 0.08 -9.79
C TYR A 37 -8.58 -0.70 -10.74
N ALA A 38 -7.98 -1.37 -11.73
CA ALA A 38 -8.72 -2.26 -12.62
C ALA A 38 -9.25 -3.50 -11.88
N LEU A 39 -8.61 -3.83 -10.76
CA LEU A 39 -8.91 -4.99 -9.94
C LEU A 39 -9.02 -4.59 -8.47
N GLY A 40 -10.18 -4.78 -7.84
CA GLY A 40 -10.38 -4.61 -6.40
C GLY A 40 -9.70 -5.71 -5.59
N LEU A 41 -9.40 -5.45 -4.31
CA LEU A 41 -8.82 -6.47 -3.41
C LEU A 41 -9.73 -7.67 -3.20
N ASP A 42 -11.04 -7.46 -3.22
CA ASP A 42 -12.07 -8.49 -3.07
C ASP A 42 -12.03 -9.54 -4.19
N ASN A 43 -11.67 -9.11 -5.40
CA ASN A 43 -11.61 -9.97 -6.59
C ASN A 43 -10.18 -10.39 -6.97
N ALA A 44 -9.16 -9.88 -6.29
CA ALA A 44 -7.75 -10.10 -6.65
C ALA A 44 -7.36 -11.59 -6.63
N CYS A 45 -7.79 -12.33 -5.61
CA CYS A 45 -7.52 -13.76 -5.50
C CYS A 45 -8.23 -14.59 -6.56
N CYS A 46 -9.41 -14.17 -7.04
CA CYS A 46 -10.15 -14.88 -8.08
C CYS A 46 -9.56 -14.64 -9.47
N THR A 47 -9.07 -13.42 -9.71
CA THR A 47 -8.55 -13.02 -11.02
C THR A 47 -7.10 -13.44 -11.25
N GLU A 48 -6.25 -13.31 -10.23
CA GLU A 48 -4.82 -13.65 -10.28
C GLU A 48 -4.45 -14.58 -9.10
N PRO A 49 -5.01 -15.81 -9.02
CA PRO A 49 -4.85 -16.69 -7.85
C PRO A 49 -3.40 -17.08 -7.60
N GLY A 50 -2.64 -17.37 -8.63
CA GLY A 50 -1.23 -17.73 -8.50
C GLY A 50 -0.39 -16.60 -7.92
N CYS A 51 -0.61 -15.37 -8.39
CA CYS A 51 0.08 -14.20 -7.87
C CYS A 51 -0.34 -13.89 -6.43
N CYS A 52 -1.63 -14.04 -6.10
CA CYS A 52 -2.15 -13.85 -4.75
C CYS A 52 -1.48 -14.81 -3.75
N ILE A 53 -1.41 -16.10 -4.06
CA ILE A 53 -0.78 -17.11 -3.20
C ILE A 53 0.71 -16.83 -3.03
N ILE A 54 1.45 -16.62 -4.12
CA ILE A 54 2.90 -16.36 -4.07
C ILE A 54 3.18 -15.08 -3.28
N SER A 55 2.39 -14.03 -3.50
CA SER A 55 2.53 -12.76 -2.78
C SER A 55 2.21 -12.90 -1.29
N GLY A 56 1.17 -13.65 -0.93
CA GLY A 56 0.83 -13.93 0.46
C GLY A 56 1.93 -14.70 1.18
N LEU A 57 2.44 -15.77 0.57
CA LEU A 57 3.54 -16.57 1.13
C LEU A 57 4.86 -15.81 1.20
N GLY A 58 5.13 -14.92 0.26
CA GLY A 58 6.33 -14.09 0.22
C GLY A 58 6.26 -12.85 1.11
N ALA A 59 5.08 -12.49 1.63
CA ALA A 59 4.91 -11.30 2.44
C ALA A 59 5.70 -11.34 3.76
N PRO A 60 5.72 -12.45 4.55
CA PRO A 60 6.42 -12.47 5.84
C PRO A 60 7.92 -12.25 5.74
N CYS A 61 8.55 -12.72 4.67
CA CYS A 61 9.98 -12.53 4.43
C CYS A 61 10.34 -11.25 3.67
N GLY A 62 9.36 -10.37 3.40
CA GLY A 62 9.56 -9.12 2.67
C GLY A 62 9.74 -9.26 1.16
N PHE A 63 9.75 -10.48 0.63
CA PHE A 63 9.94 -10.72 -0.80
C PHE A 63 8.90 -10.01 -1.66
N THR A 64 7.62 -10.11 -1.30
CA THR A 64 6.52 -9.46 -2.02
C THR A 64 6.67 -7.93 -2.01
N ALA A 65 7.08 -7.35 -0.89
CA ALA A 65 7.30 -5.91 -0.77
C ALA A 65 8.46 -5.46 -1.66
N CYS A 66 9.62 -6.13 -1.59
CA CYS A 66 10.78 -5.83 -2.43
C CYS A 66 10.43 -5.95 -3.92
N TRP A 67 9.76 -7.03 -4.29
CA TRP A 67 9.34 -7.28 -5.67
C TRP A 67 8.35 -6.21 -6.17
N ALA A 68 7.30 -5.92 -5.41
CA ALA A 68 6.28 -4.94 -5.79
C ALA A 68 6.89 -3.54 -5.95
N ARG A 69 7.71 -3.10 -4.97
CA ARG A 69 8.41 -1.81 -5.02
C ARG A 69 9.32 -1.71 -6.24
N LYS A 70 10.13 -2.74 -6.47
CA LYS A 70 11.02 -2.80 -7.62
C LYS A 70 10.24 -2.71 -8.94
N LYS A 71 9.15 -3.47 -9.08
CA LYS A 71 8.33 -3.46 -10.30
C LYS A 71 7.65 -2.12 -10.57
N VAL A 72 7.16 -1.45 -9.54
CA VAL A 72 6.59 -0.09 -9.67
C VAL A 72 7.67 0.89 -10.14
N LEU A 73 8.85 0.87 -9.53
CA LEU A 73 9.96 1.74 -9.90
C LEU A 73 10.46 1.46 -11.33
N GLU A 74 10.61 0.19 -11.72
CA GLU A 74 11.02 -0.20 -13.07
C GLU A 74 10.03 0.25 -14.15
N ARG A 75 8.72 0.18 -13.84
CA ARG A 75 7.68 0.50 -14.84
C ARG A 75 7.46 1.99 -15.00
N TYR A 76 7.40 2.74 -13.91
CA TYR A 76 6.95 4.12 -13.92
C TYR A 76 8.05 5.15 -13.66
N HIS A 77 9.24 4.72 -13.23
CA HIS A 77 10.39 5.55 -12.90
C HIS A 77 11.67 5.00 -13.55
N ASN A 78 12.83 5.46 -13.11
CA ASN A 78 14.14 5.01 -13.63
C ASN A 78 14.67 3.75 -12.90
N GLY A 79 13.78 2.95 -12.33
CA GLY A 79 14.15 1.76 -11.59
C GLY A 79 14.63 2.08 -10.18
N VAL A 80 15.61 1.33 -9.71
CA VAL A 80 16.12 1.46 -8.34
C VAL A 80 16.80 2.80 -8.06
N ASP A 81 17.28 3.49 -9.09
CA ASP A 81 17.92 4.80 -8.94
C ASP A 81 16.98 5.86 -8.33
N ASP A 82 15.67 5.72 -8.59
CA ASP A 82 14.62 6.58 -8.01
C ASP A 82 14.08 6.05 -6.68
N TYR A 83 14.71 5.02 -6.10
CA TYR A 83 14.30 4.50 -4.82
C TYR A 83 14.64 5.48 -3.70
N LEU A 84 13.63 5.78 -2.88
CA LEU A 84 13.76 6.47 -1.59
C LEU A 84 13.17 5.58 -0.50
N CYS A 85 13.74 5.60 0.69
CA CYS A 85 13.17 4.84 1.81
C CYS A 85 11.73 5.31 2.06
N CYS A 86 10.79 4.37 2.13
CA CYS A 86 9.35 4.62 2.21
C CYS A 86 8.82 5.59 1.12
N GLN A 87 9.54 5.78 0.01
CA GLN A 87 9.25 6.71 -1.09
C GLN A 87 8.93 8.14 -0.62
N GLY A 88 9.55 8.57 0.47
CA GLY A 88 9.34 9.90 1.06
C GLY A 88 8.01 10.09 1.79
N TYR A 89 7.15 9.06 1.88
CA TYR A 89 5.88 9.16 2.62
C TYR A 89 6.05 9.24 4.14
N VAL A 90 7.19 8.78 4.65
CA VAL A 90 7.54 8.92 6.06
C VAL A 90 8.46 10.14 6.22
N PRO A 91 8.02 11.17 6.95
CA PRO A 91 8.82 12.36 7.18
C PRO A 91 10.04 12.04 8.05
N LYS A 92 10.96 13.00 8.14
CA LYS A 92 12.09 12.95 9.07
C LYS A 92 11.59 12.69 10.50
N CYS A 93 12.21 11.72 11.16
CA CYS A 93 11.94 11.44 12.56
C CYS A 93 13.18 11.76 13.39
N CYS A 94 13.09 12.75 14.27
CA CYS A 94 14.21 13.22 15.08
C CYS A 94 15.44 13.61 14.22
N CYS A 95 16.56 12.89 14.38
CA CYS A 95 17.81 13.11 13.64
C CYS A 95 17.98 12.18 12.41
N LEU A 96 17.01 11.29 12.13
CA LEU A 96 17.07 10.35 11.02
C LEU A 96 16.27 10.88 9.82
N ASP A 97 16.98 11.05 8.71
CA ASP A 97 16.39 11.40 7.41
C ASP A 97 16.12 10.13 6.61
N PHE A 98 14.99 9.48 6.88
CA PHE A 98 14.63 8.21 6.24
C PHE A 98 14.64 8.27 4.71
N PRO A 99 14.10 9.31 4.04
CA PRO A 99 14.10 9.37 2.59
C PRO A 99 15.49 9.28 1.95
N THR A 100 16.50 9.87 2.59
CA THR A 100 17.88 9.90 2.04
C THR A 100 18.71 8.69 2.45
N MET A 101 18.30 7.96 3.49
CA MET A 101 18.95 6.72 3.89
C MET A 101 18.79 5.67 2.77
N CYS A 102 19.92 5.18 2.28
CA CYS A 102 19.95 4.15 1.24
C CYS A 102 19.23 4.52 -0.06
N ALA A 103 19.09 5.82 -0.39
CA ALA A 103 18.52 6.27 -1.65
C ALA A 103 19.27 5.63 -2.83
N GLY A 104 18.55 5.21 -3.88
CA GLY A 104 19.13 4.56 -5.07
C GLY A 104 19.73 3.18 -4.81
N SER A 105 19.54 2.59 -3.63
CA SER A 105 20.17 1.33 -3.26
C SER A 105 19.20 0.14 -3.29
N SER A 106 19.53 -0.90 -4.06
CA SER A 106 18.81 -2.18 -4.02
C SER A 106 18.85 -2.84 -2.65
N ALA A 107 19.95 -2.67 -1.91
CA ALA A 107 20.08 -3.20 -0.55
C ALA A 107 19.13 -2.47 0.41
N GLY A 108 18.99 -1.14 0.27
CA GLY A 108 18.04 -0.35 1.04
C GLY A 108 16.59 -0.77 0.81
N LEU A 109 16.24 -0.99 -0.46
CA LEU A 109 14.90 -1.48 -0.84
C LEU A 109 14.60 -2.87 -0.23
N CYS A 110 15.56 -3.79 -0.27
CA CYS A 110 15.41 -5.10 0.34
C CYS A 110 15.33 -5.00 1.87
N LEU A 111 16.14 -4.15 2.49
CA LEU A 111 16.14 -3.94 3.94
C LEU A 111 14.79 -3.38 4.41
N GLU A 112 14.24 -2.38 3.71
CA GLU A 112 12.89 -1.86 3.98
C GLU A 112 11.84 -2.97 3.90
N GLY A 113 11.87 -3.77 2.82
CA GLY A 113 10.94 -4.87 2.62
C GLY A 113 11.04 -5.95 3.70
N CYS A 114 12.24 -6.28 4.16
CA CYS A 114 12.45 -7.29 5.20
C CYS A 114 12.10 -6.78 6.60
N CYS A 115 12.41 -5.51 6.92
CA CYS A 115 12.13 -4.94 8.23
C CYS A 115 10.65 -4.62 8.45
N CYS A 116 9.97 -4.17 7.39
CA CYS A 116 8.58 -3.72 7.47
C CYS A 116 7.77 -4.21 6.25
N PRO A 117 7.59 -5.54 6.07
CA PRO A 117 7.12 -6.11 4.82
C PRO A 117 5.75 -5.60 4.37
N VAL A 118 4.75 -5.65 5.22
CA VAL A 118 3.38 -5.22 4.86
C VAL A 118 3.28 -3.70 4.76
N PHE A 119 4.05 -2.97 5.55
CA PHE A 119 4.13 -1.52 5.43
C PHE A 119 4.77 -1.12 4.08
N SER A 120 5.90 -1.71 3.72
CA SER A 120 6.57 -1.46 2.44
C SER A 120 5.70 -1.84 1.24
N LEU A 121 4.93 -2.93 1.34
CA LEU A 121 3.94 -3.31 0.33
C LEU A 121 2.81 -2.27 0.21
N SER A 122 2.33 -1.74 1.34
CA SER A 122 1.35 -0.65 1.37
C SER A 122 1.90 0.62 0.72
N ILE A 123 3.18 0.95 0.97
CA ILE A 123 3.87 2.06 0.29
C ILE A 123 3.95 1.84 -1.22
N ALA A 124 4.27 0.61 -1.68
CA ALA A 124 4.28 0.29 -3.10
C ALA A 124 2.92 0.57 -3.76
N ARG A 125 1.84 0.18 -3.06
CA ARG A 125 0.46 0.41 -3.51
C ARG A 125 0.10 1.89 -3.56
N ILE A 126 0.42 2.65 -2.51
CA ILE A 126 0.17 4.10 -2.44
C ILE A 126 0.96 4.82 -3.54
N HIS A 127 2.23 4.46 -3.75
CA HIS A 127 3.08 5.02 -4.78
C HIS A 127 2.52 4.78 -6.19
N LEU A 128 2.00 3.58 -6.46
CA LEU A 128 1.31 3.27 -7.71
C LEU A 128 0.04 4.13 -7.87
N MET A 129 -0.75 4.30 -6.80
CA MET A 129 -1.94 5.15 -6.80
C MET A 129 -1.61 6.61 -7.07
N ASP A 130 -0.52 7.13 -6.52
CA ASP A 130 -0.08 8.50 -6.77
C ASP A 130 0.40 8.68 -8.20
N THR A 131 1.20 7.75 -8.69
CA THR A 131 1.74 7.80 -10.06
C THR A 131 0.64 7.74 -11.11
N LYS A 132 -0.38 6.89 -10.90
CA LYS A 132 -1.50 6.75 -11.83
C LYS A 132 -2.69 7.65 -11.49
N GLN A 133 -2.59 8.52 -10.48
CA GLN A 133 -3.70 9.35 -10.01
C GLN A 133 -4.98 8.55 -9.75
N MET A 134 -4.82 7.43 -9.01
CA MET A 134 -5.92 6.53 -8.66
C MET A 134 -6.49 6.84 -7.28
N ARG A 135 -7.79 6.64 -7.13
CA ARG A 135 -8.48 6.65 -5.84
C ARG A 135 -8.57 5.22 -5.28
N PRO A 136 -8.59 5.05 -3.95
CA PRO A 136 -8.84 3.75 -3.34
C PRO A 136 -10.31 3.33 -3.56
N ASP A 137 -10.51 2.04 -3.84
CA ASP A 137 -11.83 1.45 -3.83
C ASP A 137 -12.39 1.45 -2.37
N PRO A 138 -13.68 1.77 -2.17
CA PRO A 138 -14.29 1.72 -0.85
C PRO A 138 -14.25 0.34 -0.18
N MET A 139 -14.26 -0.75 -0.98
CA MET A 139 -14.15 -2.10 -0.46
C MET A 139 -12.72 -2.42 -0.01
N ASP A 140 -11.72 -1.98 -0.79
CA ASP A 140 -10.30 -2.10 -0.42
C ASP A 140 -10.03 -1.48 0.96
N TRP A 141 -10.58 -0.30 1.19
CA TRP A 141 -10.45 0.38 2.48
C TRP A 141 -11.06 -0.42 3.63
N LYS A 142 -12.25 -0.99 3.45
CA LYS A 142 -12.92 -1.83 4.46
C LYS A 142 -12.13 -3.08 4.80
N ILE A 143 -11.58 -3.75 3.78
CA ILE A 143 -10.77 -4.97 3.96
C ILE A 143 -9.50 -4.64 4.76
N ILE A 144 -8.80 -3.57 4.41
CA ILE A 144 -7.59 -3.13 5.10
C ILE A 144 -7.90 -2.70 6.53
N GLN A 145 -9.00 -1.97 6.74
CA GLN A 145 -9.43 -1.58 8.08
C GLN A 145 -9.77 -2.80 8.95
N CYS A 146 -10.45 -3.79 8.38
CA CYS A 146 -10.75 -5.05 9.07
C CYS A 146 -9.47 -5.76 9.50
N SER A 147 -8.47 -5.87 8.62
CA SER A 147 -7.15 -6.43 8.94
C SER A 147 -6.50 -5.68 10.11
N ASN A 148 -6.48 -4.36 10.06
CA ASN A 148 -5.89 -3.54 11.11
C ASN A 148 -6.65 -3.66 12.45
N CYS A 149 -7.99 -3.77 12.42
CA CYS A 149 -8.79 -4.00 13.62
C CYS A 149 -8.51 -5.38 14.25
N LEU A 150 -8.34 -6.43 13.44
CA LEU A 150 -7.97 -7.77 13.92
C LEU A 150 -6.58 -7.75 14.56
N GLN A 151 -5.59 -7.11 13.94
CA GLN A 151 -4.23 -6.98 14.49
C GLN A 151 -4.23 -6.19 15.81
N LEU A 152 -5.02 -5.12 15.89
CA LEU A 152 -5.16 -4.35 17.13
C LEU A 152 -5.83 -5.17 18.24
N ALA A 153 -6.89 -5.90 17.91
CA ALA A 153 -7.60 -6.77 18.86
C ALA A 153 -6.69 -7.89 19.38
N SER A 154 -5.91 -8.52 18.49
CA SER A 154 -4.90 -9.52 18.87
C SER A 154 -3.90 -8.93 19.86
N CYS A 155 -3.36 -7.77 19.57
CA CYS A 155 -2.41 -7.10 20.45
C CYS A 155 -2.99 -6.76 21.83
N ILE A 156 -4.23 -6.27 21.88
CA ILE A 156 -4.91 -5.98 23.15
C ILE A 156 -5.07 -7.27 23.96
N LEU A 157 -5.47 -8.37 23.29
CA LEU A 157 -5.64 -9.65 23.95
C LEU A 157 -4.32 -10.25 24.43
N ASP A 158 -3.22 -10.06 23.70
CA ASP A 158 -1.87 -10.44 24.13
C ASP A 158 -1.47 -9.71 25.43
N ILE A 159 -1.75 -8.41 25.51
CA ILE A 159 -1.52 -7.64 26.74
C ILE A 159 -2.36 -8.19 27.90
N VAL A 160 -3.62 -8.52 27.67
CA VAL A 160 -4.48 -9.12 28.69
C VAL A 160 -3.95 -10.49 29.12
N ALA A 161 -3.46 -11.30 28.18
CA ALA A 161 -2.90 -12.63 28.43
C ALA A 161 -1.61 -12.60 29.29
N MET A 162 -0.91 -11.47 29.37
CA MET A 162 0.20 -11.30 30.30
C MET A 162 -0.24 -11.28 31.77
N PHE A 163 -1.50 -10.86 32.03
CA PHE A 163 -2.04 -10.76 33.39
C PHE A 163 -3.06 -11.85 33.72
N VAL A 164 -3.69 -12.43 32.68
CA VAL A 164 -4.78 -13.42 32.83
C VAL A 164 -4.40 -14.68 32.06
N GLU A 165 -4.00 -15.73 32.79
CA GLU A 165 -3.50 -16.98 32.19
C GLU A 165 -4.55 -17.66 31.30
N GLN A 166 -5.84 -17.59 31.67
CA GLN A 166 -6.95 -18.14 30.89
C GLN A 166 -7.13 -17.46 29.53
N ALA A 167 -6.58 -16.25 29.33
CA ALA A 167 -6.68 -15.53 28.06
C ALA A 167 -5.63 -15.98 27.03
N ARG A 168 -4.60 -16.75 27.42
CA ARG A 168 -3.48 -17.11 26.54
C ARG A 168 -3.91 -17.92 25.32
N GLU A 169 -4.77 -18.92 25.52
CA GLU A 169 -5.25 -19.74 24.40
C GLU A 169 -6.06 -18.91 23.41
N ALA A 170 -6.95 -18.04 23.91
CA ALA A 170 -7.71 -17.13 23.07
C ALA A 170 -6.82 -16.11 22.33
N ALA A 171 -5.75 -15.62 22.97
CA ALA A 171 -4.79 -14.72 22.35
C ALA A 171 -4.09 -15.39 21.16
N HIS A 172 -3.57 -16.61 21.34
CA HIS A 172 -2.92 -17.36 20.25
C HIS A 172 -3.86 -17.65 19.08
N ILE A 173 -5.11 -18.00 19.36
CA ILE A 173 -6.10 -18.24 18.31
C ILE A 173 -6.38 -16.95 17.53
N LEU A 174 -6.58 -15.82 18.22
CA LEU A 174 -6.84 -14.54 17.58
C LEU A 174 -5.63 -14.04 16.78
N GLU A 175 -4.40 -14.21 17.31
CA GLU A 175 -3.15 -13.89 16.62
C GLU A 175 -3.05 -14.66 15.30
N LEU A 176 -3.26 -15.98 15.32
CA LEU A 176 -3.24 -16.81 14.13
C LEU A 176 -4.27 -16.34 13.08
N ILE A 177 -5.51 -16.02 13.52
CA ILE A 177 -6.55 -15.52 12.63
C ILE A 177 -6.15 -14.17 12.03
N ALA A 178 -5.64 -13.25 12.85
CA ALA A 178 -5.21 -11.92 12.43
C ALA A 178 -4.07 -11.99 11.42
N ASP A 179 -3.10 -12.86 11.65
CA ASP A 179 -1.95 -13.06 10.76
C ASP A 179 -2.38 -13.69 9.44
N CYS A 180 -3.18 -14.76 9.46
CA CYS A 180 -3.71 -15.37 8.25
C CYS A 180 -4.52 -14.37 7.41
N PHE A 181 -5.33 -13.53 8.05
CA PHE A 181 -6.10 -12.50 7.35
C PHE A 181 -5.17 -11.44 6.75
N THR A 182 -4.19 -10.95 7.50
CA THR A 182 -3.21 -9.95 7.04
C THR A 182 -2.37 -10.48 5.87
N LEU A 183 -1.94 -11.74 5.91
CA LEU A 183 -1.23 -12.39 4.81
C LEU A 183 -2.10 -12.52 3.55
N SER A 184 -3.38 -12.81 3.72
CA SER A 184 -4.34 -12.86 2.63
C SER A 184 -4.51 -11.48 1.98
N VAL A 185 -4.64 -10.42 2.80
CA VAL A 185 -4.71 -9.03 2.31
C VAL A 185 -3.41 -8.64 1.60
N ALA A 186 -2.25 -9.00 2.13
CA ALA A 186 -0.95 -8.75 1.48
C ALA A 186 -0.84 -9.50 0.14
N GLY A 187 -1.35 -10.72 0.06
CA GLY A 187 -1.47 -11.48 -1.18
C GLY A 187 -2.31 -10.76 -2.23
N CYS A 188 -3.48 -10.28 -1.83
CA CYS A 188 -4.37 -9.51 -2.70
C CYS A 188 -3.74 -8.18 -3.15
N MET A 189 -3.03 -7.47 -2.26
CA MET A 189 -2.30 -6.25 -2.61
C MET A 189 -1.21 -6.51 -3.66
N GLY A 190 -0.44 -7.58 -3.49
CA GLY A 190 0.58 -7.99 -4.45
C GLY A 190 -0.01 -8.35 -5.82
N ALA A 191 -1.11 -9.09 -5.83
CA ALA A 191 -1.84 -9.46 -7.04
C ALA A 191 -2.44 -8.23 -7.74
N GLN A 192 -2.98 -7.26 -6.99
CA GLN A 192 -3.50 -6.00 -7.51
C GLN A 192 -2.40 -5.18 -8.20
N ILE A 193 -1.24 -5.02 -7.57
CA ILE A 193 -0.09 -4.32 -8.15
C ILE A 193 0.40 -5.05 -9.42
N HIS A 194 0.49 -6.38 -9.36
CA HIS A 194 0.89 -7.19 -10.52
C HIS A 194 -0.04 -7.00 -11.70
N HIS A 195 -1.34 -7.08 -11.46
CA HIS A 195 -2.38 -6.91 -12.50
C HIS A 195 -2.29 -5.54 -13.18
N GLU A 196 -2.13 -4.46 -12.42
CA GLU A 196 -1.99 -3.11 -12.96
C GLU A 196 -0.73 -2.97 -13.83
N ILE A 197 0.41 -3.48 -13.37
CA ILE A 197 1.66 -3.42 -14.13
C ILE A 197 1.58 -4.26 -15.41
N LYS A 198 0.97 -5.45 -15.33
CA LYS A 198 0.75 -6.35 -16.46
C LYS A 198 -0.15 -5.71 -17.52
N LYS A 199 -1.22 -5.04 -17.08
CA LYS A 199 -2.15 -4.32 -17.94
C LYS A 199 -1.48 -3.15 -18.67
N ASP A 200 -0.61 -2.40 -18.00
CA ASP A 200 0.10 -1.27 -18.59
C ASP A 200 1.24 -1.71 -19.53
N GLY A 201 1.66 -2.97 -19.46
CA GLY A 201 2.74 -3.52 -20.29
C GLY A 201 4.14 -3.01 -19.94
N PRO A 202 5.14 -3.19 -20.82
CA PRO A 202 6.50 -2.77 -20.57
C PRO A 202 6.67 -1.24 -20.57
N LYS A 203 7.78 -0.76 -19.97
CA LYS A 203 8.13 0.68 -19.95
C LYS A 203 8.15 1.24 -21.37
N GLY A 204 7.57 2.43 -21.55
CA GLY A 204 7.44 3.08 -22.86
C GLY A 204 6.10 2.89 -23.56
N GLN A 205 5.26 1.96 -23.10
CA GLN A 205 3.87 1.86 -23.56
C GLN A 205 2.96 2.85 -22.80
N PRO A 206 1.87 3.32 -23.44
CA PRO A 206 0.91 4.20 -22.78
C PRO A 206 0.28 3.50 -21.58
N VAL A 207 0.17 4.25 -20.46
CA VAL A 207 -0.45 3.75 -19.23
C VAL A 207 -1.95 3.63 -19.45
N GLN A 208 -2.53 2.49 -19.09
CA GLN A 208 -3.96 2.25 -19.20
C GLN A 208 -4.67 2.68 -17.90
N TYR A 209 -5.74 3.47 -18.06
CA TYR A 209 -6.52 3.98 -16.94
C TYR A 209 -7.94 3.39 -16.94
N VAL A 210 -8.47 3.14 -15.75
CA VAL A 210 -9.90 2.90 -15.54
C VAL A 210 -10.50 4.22 -15.06
N VAL A 211 -11.32 4.84 -15.91
CA VAL A 211 -11.93 6.14 -15.60
C VAL A 211 -13.19 5.91 -14.79
N VAL A 212 -13.33 6.64 -13.70
CA VAL A 212 -14.53 6.62 -12.87
C VAL A 212 -15.64 7.43 -13.52
N GLN A 213 -16.79 6.81 -13.70
CA GLN A 213 -17.97 7.50 -14.23
C GLN A 213 -18.45 8.57 -13.23
N GLY A 214 -18.64 9.79 -13.71
CA GLY A 214 -19.21 10.90 -12.93
C GLY A 214 -18.20 11.85 -12.30
N VAL A 215 -16.90 11.62 -12.44
CA VAL A 215 -15.90 12.63 -12.08
C VAL A 215 -15.53 13.42 -13.34
N PRO A 216 -15.65 14.76 -13.36
CA PRO A 216 -15.17 15.54 -14.49
C PRO A 216 -13.67 15.35 -14.65
N VAL A 217 -13.25 14.76 -15.74
CA VAL A 217 -11.84 14.62 -16.10
C VAL A 217 -11.32 16.03 -16.38
N GLY A 218 -10.64 16.62 -15.38
CA GLY A 218 -9.80 17.80 -15.65
C GLY A 218 -8.79 17.40 -16.74
N ALA A 219 -8.50 18.33 -17.65
CA ALA A 219 -7.61 18.10 -18.78
C ALA A 219 -6.37 17.30 -18.37
N PRO A 220 -5.89 16.35 -19.18
CA PRO A 220 -4.73 15.55 -18.85
C PRO A 220 -3.56 16.50 -18.54
N VAL A 221 -3.01 16.38 -17.35
CA VAL A 221 -1.73 17.01 -17.03
C VAL A 221 -0.72 16.23 -17.88
N VAL A 222 -0.39 16.78 -19.04
CA VAL A 222 0.78 16.37 -19.81
C VAL A 222 1.95 16.72 -18.92
N VAL A 223 2.51 15.73 -18.24
CA VAL A 223 3.81 15.85 -17.62
C VAL A 223 4.79 15.85 -18.81
N GLU A 224 5.04 17.03 -19.36
CA GLU A 224 6.19 17.25 -20.21
C GLU A 224 7.41 16.82 -19.41
N ALA A 225 8.07 15.77 -19.89
CA ALA A 225 9.41 15.43 -19.44
C ALA A 225 10.28 16.67 -19.72
N GLN A 226 10.52 17.48 -18.70
CA GLN A 226 11.56 18.50 -18.78
C GLN A 226 12.88 17.75 -18.95
N GLU A 227 13.37 17.72 -20.18
CA GLU A 227 14.77 17.53 -20.49
C GLU A 227 15.57 18.54 -19.65
N MET A 228 16.14 18.06 -18.55
CA MET A 228 17.23 18.80 -17.92
C MET A 228 18.50 18.52 -18.73
N GLU A 229 18.67 19.32 -19.78
CA GLU A 229 20.01 19.62 -20.32
C GLU A 229 20.80 20.35 -19.22
N ARG A 230 21.74 19.67 -18.59
CA ARG A 230 23.13 20.12 -18.31
C ARG A 230 23.83 19.16 -17.36
#